data_8b275ede4fa1f10c27476ddac886999b
#
_entry.id   8b275ede4fa1f10c27476ddac886999b
#
_cell.length_a   1.000
_cell.length_b   1.000
_cell.length_c   1.000
_cell.angle_alpha   90.00
_cell.angle_beta   90.00
_cell.angle_gamma   90.00
#
_symmetry.space_group_name_H-M   'P 1'
#
loop_
_entity.id
_entity.type
_entity.pdbx_description
1 polymer ?
#
loop_
_entity_poly.entity_id
_entity_poly.type
_entity_poly.pdbx_seq_one_letter_code
_entity_poly.pdbx_strand_id
1 'polypeptide(L)'
;MNFFEGNKIAGALLLAGVITLGTSILSRQVFSEGHHKEHKEHAYKWVESAPVEIADNTPKGPEPIEALLATADVAAGEVLHKKCLTCHSFEKGGPNKVGPHLWDIVNREKAHVTDYAYSDALKAKGGTWSYDSLNHFLYQPKSYIAGTKMNFAGFKTAQERANI
;
A
#
# COMPACT_ATOMS: atom_id res chain seq x y z
N MET A 1 -38.43 43.58 29.27
CA MET A 1 -37.05 43.08 29.10
C MET A 1 -36.16 44.05 29.87
N ASN A 2 -35.56 43.60 30.97
CA ASN A 2 -34.76 44.48 31.81
C ASN A 2 -33.47 44.89 31.11
N PHE A 3 -33.06 46.16 31.28
CA PHE A 3 -31.85 46.72 30.68
C PHE A 3 -30.61 45.81 30.85
N PHE A 4 -30.55 45.04 31.94
CA PHE A 4 -29.49 44.09 32.28
C PHE A 4 -29.52 42.83 31.40
N GLU A 5 -30.67 42.32 31.01
CA GLU A 5 -30.80 41.15 30.12
C GLU A 5 -30.49 41.52 28.67
N GLY A 6 -30.89 42.72 28.23
CA GLY A 6 -30.51 43.24 26.91
C GLY A 6 -28.98 43.38 26.74
N ASN A 7 -28.29 43.81 27.78
CA ASN A 7 -26.84 44.00 27.78
C ASN A 7 -26.09 42.66 27.73
N LYS A 8 -26.60 41.61 28.37
CA LYS A 8 -26.05 40.26 28.33
C LYS A 8 -26.18 39.65 26.92
N ILE A 9 -27.34 39.83 26.29
CA ILE A 9 -27.59 39.33 24.92
C ILE A 9 -26.70 40.08 23.92
N ALA A 10 -26.59 41.39 24.02
CA ALA A 10 -25.71 42.18 23.17
C ALA A 10 -24.23 41.79 23.34
N GLY A 11 -23.77 41.55 24.57
CA GLY A 11 -22.42 41.10 24.87
C GLY A 11 -22.14 39.70 24.30
N ALA A 12 -23.09 38.77 24.40
CA ALA A 12 -22.95 37.41 23.82
C ALA A 12 -22.86 37.44 22.29
N LEU A 13 -23.65 38.27 21.62
CA LEU A 13 -23.61 38.41 20.15
C LEU A 13 -22.30 39.03 19.67
N LEU A 14 -21.79 40.04 20.39
CA LEU A 14 -20.49 40.66 20.08
C LEU A 14 -19.34 39.64 20.25
N LEU A 15 -19.36 38.87 21.33
CA LEU A 15 -18.34 37.84 21.57
C LEU A 15 -18.36 36.77 20.50
N ALA A 16 -19.55 36.29 20.11
CA ALA A 16 -19.70 35.31 19.01
C ALA A 16 -19.18 35.88 17.69
N GLY A 17 -19.46 37.16 17.40
CA GLY A 17 -18.96 37.83 16.19
C GLY A 17 -17.42 37.92 16.15
N VAL A 18 -16.80 38.26 17.28
CA VAL A 18 -15.32 38.34 17.39
C VAL A 18 -14.67 36.96 17.21
N ILE A 19 -15.25 35.91 17.81
CA ILE A 19 -14.73 34.54 17.67
C ILE A 19 -14.82 34.07 16.21
N THR A 20 -15.95 34.29 15.53
CA THR A 20 -16.13 33.87 14.13
C THR A 20 -15.21 34.64 13.18
N LEU A 21 -15.03 35.94 13.37
CA LEU A 21 -14.10 36.74 12.59
C LEU A 21 -12.64 36.32 12.85
N GLY A 22 -12.27 36.13 14.12
CA GLY A 22 -10.92 35.73 14.51
C GLY A 22 -10.55 34.36 13.94
N THR A 23 -11.45 33.37 14.02
CA THR A 23 -11.21 32.03 13.45
C THR A 23 -11.15 32.06 11.93
N SER A 24 -11.95 32.89 11.25
CA SER A 24 -11.89 32.99 9.78
C SER A 24 -10.61 33.66 9.27
N ILE A 25 -10.10 34.66 10.01
CA ILE A 25 -8.83 35.32 9.66
C ILE A 25 -7.65 34.36 9.91
N LEU A 26 -7.65 33.69 11.07
CA LEU A 26 -6.60 32.72 11.40
C LEU A 26 -6.58 31.53 10.42
N SER A 27 -7.76 31.02 10.07
CA SER A 27 -7.88 29.96 9.06
C SER A 27 -7.31 30.37 7.71
N ARG A 28 -7.61 31.59 7.25
CA ARG A 28 -7.04 32.12 6.00
C ARG A 28 -5.52 32.24 6.06
N GLN A 29 -4.97 32.65 7.21
CA GLN A 29 -3.52 32.84 7.38
C GLN A 29 -2.77 31.51 7.45
N VAL A 30 -3.35 30.52 8.14
CA VAL A 30 -2.74 29.19 8.30
C VAL A 30 -2.88 28.32 7.03
N PHE A 31 -3.99 28.44 6.30
CA PHE A 31 -4.28 27.60 5.13
C PHE A 31 -4.04 28.29 3.78
N SER A 32 -3.71 29.60 3.72
CA SER A 32 -3.44 30.29 2.45
C SER A 32 -1.98 30.30 2.04
N GLU A 33 -1.04 29.90 2.89
CA GLU A 33 0.38 29.84 2.52
C GLU A 33 0.76 28.60 1.70
N GLY A 34 -0.19 27.77 1.26
CA GLY A 34 0.08 26.52 0.55
C GLY A 34 -0.39 26.41 -0.90
N HIS A 35 -1.22 27.31 -1.44
CA HIS A 35 -1.84 27.08 -2.75
C HIS A 35 -2.06 28.32 -3.63
N HIS A 36 -1.05 29.19 -3.79
CA HIS A 36 -0.97 30.03 -4.98
C HIS A 36 0.23 29.60 -5.83
N LYS A 37 0.18 28.39 -6.40
CA LYS A 37 0.84 28.16 -7.67
C LYS A 37 -0.14 28.62 -8.76
N GLU A 38 0.25 29.71 -9.40
CA GLU A 38 -0.32 30.26 -10.60
C GLU A 38 -0.75 29.16 -11.57
N HIS A 39 -2.05 28.90 -11.67
CA HIS A 39 -2.59 28.22 -12.83
C HIS A 39 -2.46 29.20 -14.00
N LYS A 40 -1.33 29.15 -14.71
CA LYS A 40 -1.30 29.63 -16.07
C LYS A 40 -2.31 28.81 -16.85
N GLU A 41 -3.36 29.47 -17.24
CA GLU A 41 -4.36 29.00 -18.18
C GLU A 41 -3.65 28.67 -19.50
N HIS A 42 -3.13 27.43 -19.61
CA HIS A 42 -2.76 26.90 -20.89
C HIS A 42 -4.06 26.55 -21.62
N ALA A 43 -4.50 27.49 -22.45
CA ALA A 43 -5.51 27.23 -23.46
C ALA A 43 -5.09 25.95 -24.21
N TYR A 44 -5.79 24.85 -23.96
CA TYR A 44 -5.66 23.60 -24.68
C TYR A 44 -6.08 23.86 -26.13
N LYS A 45 -5.10 24.09 -26.99
CA LYS A 45 -5.29 24.00 -28.42
C LYS A 45 -5.53 22.51 -28.73
N TRP A 46 -6.77 22.15 -29.02
CA TRP A 46 -7.09 20.85 -29.59
C TRP A 46 -6.37 20.73 -30.94
N VAL A 47 -5.17 20.17 -30.92
CA VAL A 47 -4.57 19.63 -32.14
C VAL A 47 -5.23 18.27 -32.32
N GLU A 48 -6.06 18.17 -33.35
CA GLU A 48 -6.59 16.93 -33.86
C GLU A 48 -5.40 16.11 -34.39
N SER A 49 -4.68 15.47 -33.48
CA SER A 49 -3.66 14.48 -33.81
C SER A 49 -4.35 13.12 -33.83
N ALA A 50 -4.06 12.36 -34.89
CA ALA A 50 -4.46 10.98 -35.09
C ALA A 50 -4.40 10.16 -33.77
N PRO A 51 -5.22 9.08 -33.63
CA PRO A 51 -5.21 8.27 -32.44
C PRO A 51 -3.79 7.76 -32.18
N VAL A 52 -3.10 8.38 -31.26
CA VAL A 52 -1.91 7.75 -30.65
C VAL A 52 -2.49 6.59 -29.85
N GLU A 53 -2.30 5.40 -30.33
CA GLU A 53 -2.43 4.19 -29.53
C GLU A 53 -1.49 4.40 -28.33
N ILE A 54 -2.02 4.91 -27.22
CA ILE A 54 -1.34 4.87 -25.94
C ILE A 54 -1.30 3.39 -25.60
N ALA A 55 -0.21 2.72 -25.95
CA ALA A 55 0.09 1.42 -25.38
C ALA A 55 -0.07 1.60 -23.88
N ASP A 56 -1.06 0.89 -23.30
CA ASP A 56 -1.26 0.82 -21.84
C ASP A 56 -0.03 0.15 -21.23
N ASN A 57 1.00 0.97 -21.03
CA ASN A 57 2.25 0.59 -20.38
C ASN A 57 2.13 0.66 -18.85
N THR A 58 0.94 0.62 -18.31
CA THR A 58 0.77 0.33 -16.88
C THR A 58 1.12 -1.15 -16.69
N PRO A 59 2.24 -1.46 -16.00
CA PRO A 59 2.57 -2.85 -15.73
C PRO A 59 1.41 -3.46 -14.95
N LYS A 60 0.71 -4.39 -15.55
CA LYS A 60 -0.44 -5.10 -14.95
C LYS A 60 -0.02 -6.08 -13.84
N GLY A 61 1.11 -5.81 -13.21
CA GLY A 61 1.72 -6.66 -12.19
C GLY A 61 3.06 -6.09 -11.72
N PRO A 62 3.77 -6.80 -10.85
CA PRO A 62 5.12 -6.43 -10.44
C PRO A 62 6.11 -6.61 -11.61
N GLU A 63 7.18 -5.82 -11.60
CA GLU A 63 8.30 -6.01 -12.51
C GLU A 63 8.88 -7.43 -12.36
N PRO A 64 9.26 -8.12 -13.46
CA PRO A 64 9.91 -9.42 -13.44
C PRO A 64 11.20 -9.39 -12.63
N ILE A 65 11.50 -10.48 -11.92
CA ILE A 65 12.71 -10.57 -11.07
C ILE A 65 13.77 -11.55 -11.61
N GLU A 66 13.47 -12.29 -12.66
CA GLU A 66 14.33 -13.37 -13.18
C GLU A 66 15.74 -12.88 -13.48
N ALA A 67 15.87 -11.71 -14.11
CA ALA A 67 17.17 -11.13 -14.43
C ALA A 67 17.95 -10.67 -13.18
N LEU A 68 17.25 -10.38 -12.09
CA LEU A 68 17.84 -9.91 -10.84
C LEU A 68 18.29 -11.07 -9.94
N LEU A 69 17.75 -12.28 -10.13
CA LEU A 69 18.08 -13.44 -9.30
C LEU A 69 19.59 -13.80 -9.35
N ALA A 70 20.22 -13.61 -10.50
CA ALA A 70 21.66 -13.91 -10.67
C ALA A 70 22.56 -12.94 -9.88
N THR A 71 22.08 -11.77 -9.54
CA THR A 71 22.80 -10.70 -8.82
C THR A 71 22.14 -10.35 -7.48
N ALA A 72 21.25 -11.21 -7.01
CA ALA A 72 20.52 -10.99 -5.76
C ALA A 72 21.49 -10.99 -4.56
N ASP A 73 21.29 -10.06 -3.66
CA ASP A 73 22.08 -9.91 -2.44
C ASP A 73 21.44 -10.69 -1.30
N VAL A 74 22.07 -11.81 -0.95
CA VAL A 74 21.61 -12.70 0.12
C VAL A 74 21.63 -11.99 1.49
N ALA A 75 22.63 -11.14 1.75
CA ALA A 75 22.72 -10.42 3.02
C ALA A 75 21.58 -9.40 3.17
N ALA A 76 21.24 -8.71 2.08
CA ALA A 76 20.06 -7.85 2.04
C ALA A 76 18.77 -8.66 2.21
N GLY A 77 18.69 -9.85 1.61
CA GLY A 77 17.58 -10.79 1.77
C GLY A 77 17.40 -11.22 3.23
N GLU A 78 18.48 -11.52 3.94
CA GLU A 78 18.45 -11.85 5.38
C GLU A 78 17.92 -10.70 6.26
N VAL A 79 18.15 -9.45 5.87
CA VAL A 79 17.56 -8.29 6.56
C VAL A 79 16.06 -8.24 6.31
N LEU A 80 15.63 -8.44 5.07
CA LEU A 80 14.22 -8.40 4.67
C LEU A 80 13.41 -9.55 5.29
N HIS A 81 14.00 -10.73 5.34
CA HIS A 81 13.39 -11.95 5.88
C HIS A 81 12.95 -11.80 7.35
N LYS A 82 13.57 -10.91 8.12
CA LYS A 82 13.16 -10.61 9.50
C LYS A 82 11.69 -10.18 9.60
N LYS A 83 11.15 -9.56 8.54
CA LYS A 83 9.73 -9.19 8.47
C LYS A 83 8.80 -10.42 8.43
N CYS A 84 9.30 -11.55 7.97
CA CYS A 84 8.54 -12.80 7.82
C CYS A 84 8.57 -13.65 9.09
N LEU A 85 9.64 -13.56 9.90
CA LEU A 85 9.88 -14.39 11.08
C LEU A 85 8.80 -14.30 12.14
N THR A 86 8.09 -13.18 12.23
CA THR A 86 6.97 -13.01 13.16
C THR A 86 5.85 -14.01 12.88
N CYS A 87 5.65 -14.39 11.62
CA CYS A 87 4.55 -15.23 11.19
C CYS A 87 4.98 -16.59 10.64
N HIS A 88 6.24 -16.77 10.24
CA HIS A 88 6.74 -17.99 9.59
C HIS A 88 8.01 -18.50 10.25
N SER A 89 8.27 -19.80 10.10
CA SER A 89 9.58 -20.43 10.33
C SER A 89 10.22 -20.79 8.99
N PHE A 90 11.55 -20.79 8.94
CA PHE A 90 12.33 -21.06 7.74
C PHE A 90 13.23 -22.29 7.89
N GLU A 91 13.37 -22.82 9.09
CA GLU A 91 14.19 -23.99 9.37
C GLU A 91 13.52 -25.26 8.83
N LYS A 92 14.33 -26.23 8.44
CA LYS A 92 13.86 -27.57 8.05
C LYS A 92 13.12 -28.22 9.22
N GLY A 93 11.86 -28.57 9.00
CA GLY A 93 11.00 -29.13 10.05
C GLY A 93 10.56 -28.11 11.10
N GLY A 94 10.72 -26.83 10.82
CA GLY A 94 10.25 -25.75 11.70
C GLY A 94 8.73 -25.75 11.86
N PRO A 95 8.21 -25.20 12.97
CA PRO A 95 6.78 -25.21 13.26
C PRO A 95 6.00 -24.26 12.38
N ASN A 96 4.73 -24.56 12.16
CA ASN A 96 3.76 -23.57 11.72
C ASN A 96 3.55 -22.54 12.85
N LYS A 97 3.42 -21.27 12.48
CA LYS A 97 3.11 -20.16 13.37
C LYS A 97 1.76 -19.54 12.96
N VAL A 98 1.68 -18.22 12.89
CA VAL A 98 0.54 -17.51 12.29
C VAL A 98 0.37 -17.90 10.81
N GLY A 99 1.49 -18.10 10.11
CA GLY A 99 1.59 -18.67 8.78
C GLY A 99 2.26 -20.05 8.79
N PRO A 100 2.26 -20.77 7.65
CA PRO A 100 2.93 -22.06 7.52
C PRO A 100 4.45 -21.90 7.55
N HIS A 101 5.18 -23.00 7.83
CA HIS A 101 6.63 -23.01 7.63
C HIS A 101 6.97 -22.83 6.13
N LEU A 102 8.11 -22.18 5.85
CA LEU A 102 8.53 -21.82 4.50
C LEU A 102 9.78 -22.54 4.02
N TRP A 103 10.29 -23.51 4.79
CA TRP A 103 11.45 -24.27 4.35
C TRP A 103 11.20 -24.88 2.97
N ASP A 104 12.13 -24.64 2.03
CA ASP A 104 12.09 -25.19 0.68
C ASP A 104 10.80 -24.86 -0.09
N ILE A 105 10.33 -23.60 0.06
CA ILE A 105 9.05 -23.16 -0.53
C ILE A 105 9.09 -23.01 -2.06
N VAL A 106 10.26 -22.72 -2.64
CA VAL A 106 10.41 -22.50 -4.09
C VAL A 106 10.05 -23.78 -4.85
N ASN A 107 9.20 -23.65 -5.87
CA ASN A 107 8.64 -24.72 -6.68
C ASN A 107 7.75 -25.76 -5.97
N ARG A 108 7.46 -25.57 -4.69
CA ARG A 108 6.46 -26.40 -4.00
C ARG A 108 5.04 -26.03 -4.40
N GLU A 109 4.14 -26.98 -4.26
CA GLU A 109 2.71 -26.73 -4.45
C GLU A 109 2.19 -25.73 -3.43
N LYS A 110 1.27 -24.88 -3.86
CA LYS A 110 0.55 -24.00 -2.96
C LYS A 110 -0.30 -24.84 -2.01
N ALA A 111 -0.37 -24.40 -0.74
CA ALA A 111 -1.09 -25.12 0.32
C ALA A 111 -0.58 -26.55 0.59
N HIS A 112 0.71 -26.84 0.39
CA HIS A 112 1.30 -28.17 0.56
C HIS A 112 1.43 -28.66 2.00
N VAL A 113 1.43 -27.76 2.98
CA VAL A 113 1.54 -28.12 4.41
C VAL A 113 0.21 -28.63 4.92
N THR A 114 0.14 -29.93 5.22
CA THR A 114 -1.12 -30.63 5.52
C THR A 114 -1.71 -30.28 6.89
N ASP A 115 -0.88 -29.90 7.84
CA ASP A 115 -1.23 -29.54 9.21
C ASP A 115 -1.42 -28.03 9.42
N TYR A 116 -1.53 -27.26 8.31
CA TYR A 116 -1.82 -25.82 8.35
C TYR A 116 -3.16 -25.48 7.71
N ALA A 117 -3.95 -24.66 8.38
CA ALA A 117 -5.29 -24.24 7.91
C ALA A 117 -5.21 -23.08 6.92
N TYR A 118 -4.88 -23.35 5.66
CA TYR A 118 -4.88 -22.35 4.59
C TYR A 118 -6.27 -21.74 4.33
N SER A 119 -6.29 -20.54 3.70
CA SER A 119 -7.53 -19.99 3.16
C SER A 119 -8.01 -20.80 1.95
N ASP A 120 -9.33 -20.85 1.75
CA ASP A 120 -9.88 -21.50 0.57
C ASP A 120 -9.44 -20.86 -0.73
N ALA A 121 -9.23 -19.53 -0.72
CA ALA A 121 -8.68 -18.78 -1.83
C ALA A 121 -7.26 -19.27 -2.22
N LEU A 122 -6.39 -19.57 -1.24
CA LEU A 122 -5.04 -20.08 -1.53
C LEU A 122 -5.11 -21.51 -2.05
N LYS A 123 -5.95 -22.37 -1.47
CA LYS A 123 -6.17 -23.74 -1.95
C LYS A 123 -6.70 -23.75 -3.38
N ALA A 124 -7.71 -22.91 -3.66
CA ALA A 124 -8.31 -22.79 -4.98
C ALA A 124 -7.35 -22.20 -6.04
N LYS A 125 -6.39 -21.35 -5.63
CA LYS A 125 -5.38 -20.80 -6.53
C LYS A 125 -4.54 -21.87 -7.17
N GLY A 126 -4.18 -22.92 -6.44
CA GLY A 126 -3.41 -24.07 -6.92
C GLY A 126 -2.05 -23.72 -7.55
N GLY A 127 -1.44 -24.69 -8.21
CA GLY A 127 -0.14 -24.55 -8.85
C GLY A 127 1.01 -24.41 -7.84
N THR A 128 2.20 -24.10 -8.33
CA THR A 128 3.43 -24.05 -7.54
C THR A 128 3.84 -22.62 -7.16
N TRP A 129 4.73 -22.51 -6.19
CA TRP A 129 5.41 -21.29 -5.81
C TRP A 129 6.66 -21.07 -6.67
N SER A 130 6.48 -20.89 -8.00
CA SER A 130 7.57 -20.46 -8.89
C SER A 130 8.08 -19.07 -8.49
N TYR A 131 9.25 -18.67 -8.99
CA TYR A 131 9.76 -17.31 -8.78
C TYR A 131 8.76 -16.23 -9.22
N ASP A 132 8.12 -16.41 -10.37
CA ASP A 132 7.07 -15.49 -10.84
C ASP A 132 5.88 -15.45 -9.87
N SER A 133 5.39 -16.60 -9.44
CA SER A 133 4.28 -16.71 -8.48
C SER A 133 4.62 -16.05 -7.15
N LEU A 134 5.84 -16.25 -6.63
CA LEU A 134 6.34 -15.60 -5.43
C LEU A 134 6.51 -14.09 -5.64
N ASN A 135 7.03 -13.66 -6.79
CA ASN A 135 7.17 -12.27 -7.16
C ASN A 135 5.83 -11.52 -7.05
N HIS A 136 4.78 -12.07 -7.66
CA HIS A 136 3.44 -11.50 -7.61
C HIS A 136 2.86 -11.49 -6.18
N PHE A 137 3.00 -12.61 -5.47
CA PHE A 137 2.46 -12.74 -4.13
C PHE A 137 3.17 -11.84 -3.12
N LEU A 138 4.50 -11.74 -3.19
CA LEU A 138 5.30 -10.87 -2.33
C LEU A 138 5.16 -9.38 -2.68
N TYR A 139 4.79 -9.05 -3.92
CA TYR A 139 4.48 -7.68 -4.30
C TYR A 139 3.21 -7.17 -3.63
N GLN A 140 2.14 -7.95 -3.69
CA GLN A 140 0.85 -7.60 -3.09
C GLN A 140 -0.02 -8.85 -2.87
N PRO A 141 0.10 -9.51 -1.70
CA PRO A 141 -0.57 -10.79 -1.45
C PRO A 141 -2.08 -10.77 -1.67
N LYS A 142 -2.76 -9.74 -1.17
CA LYS A 142 -4.22 -9.62 -1.26
C LYS A 142 -4.73 -9.38 -2.68
N SER A 143 -3.94 -8.75 -3.54
CA SER A 143 -4.30 -8.55 -4.95
C SER A 143 -4.04 -9.80 -5.78
N TYR A 144 -2.97 -10.53 -5.49
CA TYR A 144 -2.64 -11.76 -6.21
C TYR A 144 -3.55 -12.94 -5.83
N ILE A 145 -3.90 -13.05 -4.55
CA ILE A 145 -4.85 -14.05 -4.03
C ILE A 145 -5.87 -13.33 -3.15
N ALA A 146 -6.96 -12.87 -3.76
CA ALA A 146 -8.07 -12.27 -3.03
C ALA A 146 -8.66 -13.28 -2.02
N GLY A 147 -8.72 -12.91 -0.75
CA GLY A 147 -9.14 -13.82 0.33
C GLY A 147 -7.98 -14.58 1.01
N THR A 148 -6.72 -14.32 0.68
CA THR A 148 -5.59 -14.85 1.45
C THR A 148 -5.64 -14.38 2.91
N LYS A 149 -5.26 -15.26 3.83
CA LYS A 149 -5.11 -14.92 5.26
C LYS A 149 -3.85 -14.08 5.53
N MET A 150 -2.89 -14.05 4.60
CA MET A 150 -1.64 -13.31 4.78
C MET A 150 -1.89 -11.80 4.77
N ASN A 151 -1.60 -11.16 5.89
CA ASN A 151 -1.74 -9.70 6.04
C ASN A 151 -0.38 -9.00 5.96
N PHE A 152 0.17 -8.96 4.76
CA PHE A 152 1.46 -8.34 4.46
C PHE A 152 1.28 -7.26 3.40
N ALA A 153 1.95 -6.10 3.58
CA ALA A 153 1.84 -4.97 2.66
C ALA A 153 2.57 -5.20 1.32
N GLY A 154 3.48 -6.16 1.30
CA GLY A 154 4.30 -6.51 0.15
C GLY A 154 5.60 -5.71 0.05
N PHE A 155 6.55 -6.25 -0.71
CA PHE A 155 7.79 -5.60 -1.14
C PHE A 155 7.55 -4.92 -2.48
N LYS A 156 7.75 -3.60 -2.55
CA LYS A 156 7.37 -2.82 -3.74
C LYS A 156 8.43 -2.80 -4.83
N THR A 157 9.70 -2.93 -4.48
CA THR A 157 10.78 -2.95 -5.45
C THR A 157 11.09 -4.36 -5.94
N ALA A 158 11.43 -4.52 -7.22
CA ALA A 158 11.84 -5.80 -7.79
C ALA A 158 13.09 -6.35 -7.09
N GLN A 159 14.03 -5.46 -6.72
CA GLN A 159 15.25 -5.86 -6.05
C GLN A 159 14.99 -6.46 -4.65
N GLU A 160 14.09 -5.92 -3.84
CA GLU A 160 13.72 -6.52 -2.56
C GLU A 160 13.15 -7.93 -2.77
N ARG A 161 12.29 -8.10 -3.79
CA ARG A 161 11.67 -9.40 -4.08
C ARG A 161 12.63 -10.42 -4.66
N ALA A 162 13.68 -9.97 -5.35
CA ALA A 162 14.74 -10.85 -5.82
C ALA A 162 15.69 -11.28 -4.70
N ASN A 163 15.95 -10.39 -3.75
CA ASN A 163 16.88 -10.65 -2.64
C ASN A 163 16.31 -11.60 -1.59
N ILE A 164 14.96 -11.59 -1.38
CA ILE A 164 14.29 -12.40 -0.35
C ILE A 164 14.11 -13.85 -0.79
#